data_f9b51c9d9c7a5f3953d5195aad3508e1
#
_entry.id   f9b51c9d9c7a5f3953d5195aad3508e1
#
_cell.length_a   1.000
_cell.length_b   1.000
_cell.length_c   1.000
_cell.angle_alpha   90.00
_cell.angle_beta   90.00
_cell.angle_gamma   90.00
#
_symmetry.space_group_name_H-M   'P 1'
#
loop_
_entity.id
_entity.type
_entity.pdbx_description
1 polymer ?
#
loop_
_entity_poly.entity_id
_entity_poly.type
_entity_poly.pdbx_seq_one_letter_code
_entity_poly.pdbx_strand_id
1 'polypeptide(L)'
;MITVLLDKAEFEYDIHSLVKAFYPKEEVYVSTKDKEKKEEPVHYHMDVQFAPEEIIFSWKRVEASEDNANQTGITKCVAVDYTNRKETKNSLKRTLYRLLSEYTGVELPWGNLTGIRPTKIPMALLEEGKSEEEIARYMKETYFTSDEKIKLSIEIAERELELLHKLDYEEGYSLYIGIPFCPTTCLYCSFTSYSMSAWKNRMDDY
;
A
#
# COMPACT_ATOMS: atom_id res chain seq x y z
N MET A 1 17.97 -6.20 5.07
CA MET A 1 17.30 -4.86 4.93
C MET A 1 17.27 -4.43 3.46
N ILE A 2 16.26 -3.68 3.07
CA ILE A 2 16.14 -3.04 1.75
C ILE A 2 16.27 -1.53 1.92
N THR A 3 17.14 -0.90 1.14
CA THR A 3 17.28 0.55 1.14
C THR A 3 16.72 1.12 -0.15
N VAL A 4 15.82 2.09 -0.03
CA VAL A 4 15.26 2.85 -1.15
C VAL A 4 15.70 4.30 -1.04
N LEU A 5 16.40 4.79 -2.06
CA LEU A 5 16.90 6.14 -2.12
C LEU A 5 16.11 6.96 -3.13
N LEU A 6 15.50 8.03 -2.66
CA LEU A 6 14.72 8.96 -3.47
C LEU A 6 15.50 10.25 -3.71
N ASP A 7 15.39 10.85 -4.87
CA ASP A 7 15.90 12.21 -5.11
C ASP A 7 14.93 13.29 -4.61
N LYS A 8 13.63 12.96 -4.46
CA LYS A 8 12.58 13.82 -3.88
C LYS A 8 11.71 13.01 -2.93
N ALA A 9 11.22 13.60 -1.84
CA ALA A 9 10.35 12.96 -0.84
C ALA A 9 8.89 12.80 -1.32
N GLU A 10 8.70 12.49 -2.62
CA GLU A 10 7.39 12.27 -3.19
C GLU A 10 7.08 10.76 -3.21
N PHE A 11 5.82 10.40 -2.96
CA PHE A 11 5.34 9.01 -2.98
C PHE A 11 6.11 8.03 -2.09
N GLU A 12 6.87 8.51 -1.09
CA GLU A 12 7.67 7.71 -0.15
C GLU A 12 6.84 6.57 0.46
N TYR A 13 5.65 6.89 0.98
CA TYR A 13 4.74 5.90 1.57
C TYR A 13 4.26 4.85 0.57
N ASP A 14 3.91 5.27 -0.65
CA ASP A 14 3.42 4.37 -1.70
C ASP A 14 4.52 3.39 -2.15
N ILE A 15 5.75 3.87 -2.29
CA ILE A 15 6.92 3.06 -2.63
C ILE A 15 7.25 2.09 -1.49
N HIS A 16 7.38 2.60 -0.25
CA HIS A 16 7.63 1.78 0.94
C HIS A 16 6.63 0.64 1.06
N SER A 17 5.33 0.97 1.01
CA SER A 17 4.25 -0.01 1.20
C SER A 17 4.27 -1.11 0.14
N LEU A 18 4.58 -0.76 -1.11
CA LEU A 18 4.62 -1.73 -2.19
C LEU A 18 5.88 -2.61 -2.12
N VAL A 19 7.06 -2.06 -1.83
CA VAL A 19 8.28 -2.84 -1.61
C VAL A 19 8.09 -3.78 -0.42
N LYS A 20 7.50 -3.30 0.68
CA LYS A 20 7.21 -4.12 1.87
C LYS A 20 6.23 -5.25 1.58
N ALA A 21 5.27 -5.07 0.66
CA ALA A 21 4.34 -6.12 0.26
C ALA A 21 5.03 -7.29 -0.47
N PHE A 22 6.06 -7.02 -1.29
CA PHE A 22 6.88 -8.06 -1.92
C PHE A 22 7.88 -8.71 -0.97
N TYR A 23 8.37 -7.97 0.00
CA TYR A 23 9.40 -8.40 0.96
C TYR A 23 8.92 -8.28 2.42
N PRO A 24 7.90 -9.05 2.83
CA PRO A 24 7.27 -8.89 4.16
C PRO A 24 8.23 -9.17 5.32
N LYS A 25 9.29 -9.95 5.11
CA LYS A 25 10.29 -10.30 6.12
C LYS A 25 11.45 -9.31 6.21
N GLU A 26 11.65 -8.50 5.17
CA GLU A 26 12.74 -7.53 5.13
C GLU A 26 12.33 -6.21 5.77
N GLU A 27 13.24 -5.55 6.47
CA GLU A 27 13.06 -4.16 6.84
C GLU A 27 13.28 -3.28 5.61
N VAL A 28 12.34 -2.37 5.32
CA VAL A 28 12.40 -1.44 4.20
C VAL A 28 12.64 -0.04 4.75
N TYR A 29 13.75 0.54 4.37
CA TYR A 29 14.13 1.89 4.73
C TYR A 29 14.09 2.79 3.49
N VAL A 30 13.20 3.78 3.50
CA VAL A 30 13.10 4.77 2.43
C VAL A 30 13.68 6.09 2.93
N SER A 31 14.55 6.71 2.16
CA SER A 31 15.17 7.99 2.52
C SER A 31 15.42 8.84 1.28
N THR A 32 15.53 10.14 1.47
CA THR A 32 16.12 11.05 0.49
C THR A 32 17.64 11.06 0.65
N LYS A 33 18.36 11.48 -0.39
CA LYS A 33 19.83 11.47 -0.47
C LYS A 33 20.55 12.16 0.71
N ASP A 34 19.83 13.03 1.43
CA ASP A 34 20.41 13.87 2.51
C ASP A 34 20.29 13.26 3.91
N LYS A 35 19.73 12.04 4.07
CA LYS A 35 19.57 11.41 5.39
C LYS A 35 20.61 10.33 5.63
N GLU A 36 21.14 10.26 6.87
CA GLU A 36 22.16 9.30 7.31
C GLU A 36 21.75 7.83 7.09
N LYS A 37 22.70 7.00 6.70
CA LYS A 37 22.51 5.55 6.51
C LYS A 37 22.44 4.83 7.86
N LYS A 38 21.52 3.86 7.97
CA LYS A 38 21.53 2.88 9.08
C LYS A 38 22.72 1.91 8.90
N GLU A 39 23.30 1.45 10.01
CA GLU A 39 24.46 0.53 10.05
C GLU A 39 24.12 -0.96 9.76
N GLU A 40 22.90 -1.28 9.36
CA GLU A 40 22.48 -2.65 9.10
C GLU A 40 22.88 -3.14 7.70
N PRO A 41 23.15 -4.47 7.52
CA PRO A 41 23.52 -5.02 6.21
C PRO A 41 22.38 -4.83 5.19
N VAL A 42 22.70 -4.21 4.08
CA VAL A 42 21.78 -3.96 2.97
C VAL A 42 21.81 -5.15 2.03
N HIS A 43 20.66 -5.80 1.78
CA HIS A 43 20.53 -6.93 0.85
C HIS A 43 20.12 -6.46 -0.56
N TYR A 44 19.28 -5.41 -0.61
CA TYR A 44 18.80 -4.83 -1.87
C TYR A 44 18.83 -3.32 -1.80
N HIS A 45 19.11 -2.71 -2.92
CA HIS A 45 19.11 -1.27 -3.08
C HIS A 45 18.23 -0.85 -4.26
N MET A 46 17.42 0.19 -4.03
CA MET A 46 16.61 0.81 -5.06
C MET A 46 16.93 2.30 -5.12
N ASP A 47 17.19 2.81 -6.31
CA ASP A 47 17.21 4.24 -6.60
C ASP A 47 15.93 4.63 -7.35
N VAL A 48 15.29 5.71 -6.92
CA VAL A 48 14.13 6.29 -7.62
C VAL A 48 14.43 7.74 -7.93
N GLN A 49 14.37 8.08 -9.22
CA GLN A 49 14.65 9.41 -9.73
C GLN A 49 13.40 10.00 -10.38
N PHE A 50 13.01 11.19 -9.94
CA PHE A 50 11.86 11.93 -10.48
C PHE A 50 12.37 12.99 -11.47
N ALA A 51 12.60 12.58 -12.73
CA ALA A 51 12.95 13.47 -13.81
C ALA A 51 11.72 14.31 -14.28
N PRO A 52 11.90 15.37 -15.07
CA PRO A 52 10.80 16.28 -15.43
C PRO A 52 9.58 15.62 -16.11
N GLU A 53 9.79 14.57 -16.89
CA GLU A 53 8.73 13.90 -17.66
C GLU A 53 8.67 12.38 -17.42
N GLU A 54 9.52 11.84 -16.53
CA GLU A 54 9.57 10.41 -16.24
C GLU A 54 10.01 10.11 -14.82
N ILE A 55 9.68 8.89 -14.36
CA ILE A 55 10.21 8.32 -13.12
C ILE A 55 11.04 7.10 -13.50
N ILE A 56 12.27 7.04 -12.97
CA ILE A 56 13.24 5.97 -13.23
C ILE A 56 13.45 5.18 -11.95
N PHE A 57 13.31 3.86 -12.03
CA PHE A 57 13.55 2.91 -10.97
C PHE A 57 14.76 2.06 -11.32
N SER A 58 15.74 1.98 -10.42
CA SER A 58 16.88 1.08 -10.55
C SER A 58 16.94 0.18 -9.33
N TRP A 59 16.80 -1.12 -9.52
CA TRP A 59 16.79 -2.15 -8.48
C TRP A 59 17.99 -3.05 -8.62
N LYS A 60 18.72 -3.30 -7.54
CA LYS A 60 19.87 -4.20 -7.51
C LYS A 60 19.98 -4.95 -6.18
N ARG A 61 20.51 -6.17 -6.25
CA ARG A 61 20.97 -6.91 -5.08
C ARG A 61 22.36 -6.39 -4.68
N VAL A 62 22.59 -6.22 -3.40
CA VAL A 62 23.90 -5.87 -2.84
C VAL A 62 24.58 -7.16 -2.41
N GLU A 63 25.67 -7.55 -3.10
CA GLU A 63 26.47 -8.70 -2.72
C GLU A 63 27.58 -8.30 -1.76
N ALA A 64 27.93 -9.21 -0.84
CA ALA A 64 28.97 -8.95 0.19
C ALA A 64 30.40 -8.97 -0.36
N SER A 65 30.62 -9.30 -1.65
CA SER A 65 31.94 -9.35 -2.27
C SER A 65 32.21 -8.13 -3.15
N GLU A 66 33.42 -7.58 -3.07
CA GLU A 66 33.88 -6.37 -3.76
C GLU A 66 33.99 -6.49 -5.31
N ASP A 67 33.75 -7.66 -5.88
CA ASP A 67 33.75 -7.86 -7.34
C ASP A 67 32.45 -7.34 -7.98
N ASN A 68 32.43 -6.05 -8.23
CA ASN A 68 31.31 -5.28 -8.82
C ASN A 68 30.96 -5.61 -10.28
N ALA A 69 31.49 -6.68 -10.88
CA ALA A 69 31.38 -6.93 -12.33
C ALA A 69 30.09 -7.61 -12.78
N ASN A 70 29.27 -8.19 -11.88
CA ASN A 70 28.07 -8.97 -12.25
C ASN A 70 26.84 -8.66 -11.39
N GLN A 71 26.63 -7.41 -10.97
CA GLN A 71 25.37 -7.05 -10.31
C GLN A 71 24.25 -7.00 -11.36
N THR A 72 23.41 -8.03 -11.40
CA THR A 72 22.17 -8.07 -12.19
C THR A 72 21.17 -7.08 -11.58
N GLY A 73 21.20 -5.84 -12.07
CA GLY A 73 20.21 -4.83 -11.75
C GLY A 73 19.13 -4.75 -12.82
N ILE A 74 17.91 -4.40 -12.44
CA ILE A 74 16.81 -4.10 -13.36
C ILE A 74 16.51 -2.61 -13.27
N THR A 75 16.42 -1.95 -14.42
CA THR A 75 16.00 -0.56 -14.52
C THR A 75 14.71 -0.49 -15.33
N LYS A 76 13.72 0.25 -14.84
CA LYS A 76 12.49 0.58 -15.54
C LYS A 76 12.21 2.07 -15.42
N CYS A 77 11.65 2.64 -16.47
CA CYS A 77 11.18 4.02 -16.45
C CYS A 77 9.71 4.10 -16.87
N VAL A 78 9.07 5.16 -16.51
CA VAL A 78 7.70 5.49 -16.93
C VAL A 78 7.55 6.98 -17.16
N ALA A 79 7.00 7.35 -18.30
CA ALA A 79 6.61 8.72 -18.58
C ALA A 79 5.44 9.13 -17.67
N VAL A 80 5.50 10.34 -17.11
CA VAL A 80 4.49 10.86 -16.19
C VAL A 80 4.20 12.33 -16.48
N ASP A 81 2.95 12.71 -16.24
CA ASP A 81 2.51 14.09 -16.18
C ASP A 81 2.24 14.46 -14.72
N TYR A 82 3.15 15.21 -14.11
CA TYR A 82 3.03 15.62 -12.69
C TYR A 82 1.85 16.55 -12.42
N THR A 83 1.19 17.10 -13.43
CA THR A 83 -0.04 17.88 -13.24
C THR A 83 -1.20 17.00 -12.80
N ASN A 84 -1.19 15.73 -13.19
CA ASN A 84 -2.16 14.72 -12.75
C ASN A 84 -1.55 13.78 -11.69
N ARG A 85 -1.55 14.24 -10.43
CA ARG A 85 -0.96 13.48 -9.30
C ARG A 85 -1.54 12.07 -9.14
N LYS A 86 -2.85 11.87 -9.42
CA LYS A 86 -3.49 10.55 -9.31
C LYS A 86 -2.93 9.57 -10.33
N GLU A 87 -2.82 10.00 -11.59
CA GLU A 87 -2.29 9.15 -12.66
C GLU A 87 -0.78 8.94 -12.52
N THR A 88 -0.03 9.95 -12.11
CA THR A 88 1.40 9.82 -11.76
C THR A 88 1.60 8.73 -10.72
N LYS A 89 0.82 8.76 -9.62
CA LYS A 89 0.87 7.73 -8.58
C LYS A 89 0.53 6.33 -9.12
N ASN A 90 -0.52 6.21 -9.94
CA ASN A 90 -0.90 4.93 -10.53
C ASN A 90 0.20 4.39 -11.45
N SER A 91 0.78 5.24 -12.30
CA SER A 91 1.86 4.89 -13.22
C SER A 91 3.12 4.47 -12.48
N LEU A 92 3.50 5.21 -11.42
CA LEU A 92 4.59 4.87 -10.51
C LEU A 92 4.37 3.46 -9.91
N LYS A 93 3.20 3.23 -9.31
CA LYS A 93 2.89 1.95 -8.63
C LYS A 93 2.82 0.79 -9.62
N ARG A 94 2.27 0.97 -10.82
CA ARG A 94 2.25 -0.06 -11.87
C ARG A 94 3.66 -0.45 -12.31
N THR A 95 4.53 0.55 -12.51
CA THR A 95 5.90 0.29 -12.96
C THR A 95 6.74 -0.37 -11.89
N LEU A 96 6.64 0.11 -10.65
CA LEU A 96 7.31 -0.51 -9.50
C LEU A 96 6.82 -1.94 -9.26
N TYR A 97 5.51 -2.20 -9.35
CA TYR A 97 4.95 -3.54 -9.26
C TYR A 97 5.53 -4.48 -10.31
N ARG A 98 5.54 -4.06 -11.58
CA ARG A 98 6.09 -4.86 -12.69
C ARG A 98 7.57 -5.15 -12.51
N LEU A 99 8.34 -4.17 -12.03
CA LEU A 99 9.76 -4.36 -11.73
C LEU A 99 9.95 -5.43 -10.66
N LEU A 100 9.23 -5.30 -9.53
CA LEU A 100 9.37 -6.22 -8.40
C LEU A 100 8.81 -7.62 -8.72
N SER A 101 7.67 -7.69 -9.41
CA SER A 101 7.07 -8.97 -9.83
C SER A 101 7.98 -9.72 -10.81
N GLU A 102 8.56 -9.03 -11.79
CA GLU A 102 9.52 -9.63 -12.73
C GLU A 102 10.79 -10.10 -12.02
N TYR A 103 11.31 -9.34 -11.08
CA TYR A 103 12.52 -9.69 -10.34
C TYR A 103 12.31 -10.85 -9.36
N THR A 104 11.17 -10.87 -8.67
CA THR A 104 10.88 -11.88 -7.63
C THR A 104 10.17 -13.13 -8.16
N GLY A 105 9.52 -13.04 -9.33
CA GLY A 105 8.60 -14.07 -9.84
C GLY A 105 7.30 -14.16 -9.06
N VAL A 106 6.98 -13.18 -8.19
CA VAL A 106 5.80 -13.16 -7.32
C VAL A 106 4.72 -12.23 -7.86
N GLU A 107 3.48 -12.70 -7.86
CA GLU A 107 2.29 -11.88 -8.09
C GLU A 107 1.51 -11.72 -6.79
N LEU A 108 1.19 -10.47 -6.44
CA LEU A 108 0.41 -10.19 -5.23
C LEU A 108 -1.10 -10.25 -5.55
N PRO A 109 -1.92 -10.92 -4.72
CA PRO A 109 -3.36 -11.06 -4.99
C PRO A 109 -4.12 -9.74 -5.16
N TRP A 110 -3.71 -8.70 -4.42
CA TRP A 110 -4.24 -7.34 -4.55
C TRP A 110 -3.46 -6.46 -5.53
N GLY A 111 -2.52 -7.04 -6.27
CA GLY A 111 -1.66 -6.32 -7.20
C GLY A 111 -0.89 -5.19 -6.51
N ASN A 112 -0.96 -4.00 -7.08
CA ASN A 112 -0.28 -2.83 -6.52
C ASN A 112 -1.10 -2.07 -5.46
N LEU A 113 -2.28 -2.57 -5.06
CA LEU A 113 -3.09 -1.98 -4.00
C LEU A 113 -2.46 -2.27 -2.63
N THR A 114 -2.11 -1.23 -1.90
CA THR A 114 -1.51 -1.30 -0.56
C THR A 114 -2.36 -0.64 0.52
N GLY A 115 -3.57 -0.18 0.16
CA GLY A 115 -4.52 0.41 1.10
C GLY A 115 -5.29 -0.65 1.90
N ILE A 116 -5.78 -0.25 3.07
CA ILE A 116 -6.52 -1.14 3.98
C ILE A 116 -7.98 -1.41 3.58
N ARG A 117 -8.51 -0.67 2.61
CA ARG A 117 -9.91 -0.80 2.15
C ARG A 117 -10.00 -0.75 0.62
N PRO A 118 -9.57 -1.83 -0.06
CA PRO A 118 -9.58 -1.88 -1.53
C PRO A 118 -11.01 -1.86 -2.12
N THR A 119 -12.02 -2.28 -1.35
CA THR A 119 -13.44 -2.28 -1.73
C THR A 119 -14.03 -0.88 -2.01
N LYS A 120 -13.37 0.20 -1.57
CA LYS A 120 -13.77 1.56 -1.93
C LYS A 120 -13.72 1.84 -3.44
N ILE A 121 -12.88 1.12 -4.17
CA ILE A 121 -12.73 1.31 -5.62
C ILE A 121 -13.97 0.77 -6.35
N PRO A 122 -14.33 -0.52 -6.23
CA PRO A 122 -15.54 -1.01 -6.84
C PRO A 122 -16.80 -0.31 -6.32
N MET A 123 -16.86 0.05 -5.04
CA MET A 123 -18.00 0.79 -4.48
C MET A 123 -18.24 2.11 -5.23
N ALA A 124 -17.20 2.94 -5.39
CA ALA A 124 -17.33 4.20 -6.13
C ALA A 124 -17.72 3.99 -7.60
N LEU A 125 -17.19 2.95 -8.23
CA LEU A 125 -17.54 2.63 -9.64
C LEU A 125 -18.97 2.10 -9.78
N LEU A 126 -19.48 1.35 -8.80
CA LEU A 126 -20.89 0.92 -8.76
C LEU A 126 -21.83 2.12 -8.59
N GLU A 127 -21.47 3.08 -7.72
CA GLU A 127 -22.22 4.34 -7.54
C GLU A 127 -22.21 5.19 -8.81
N GLU A 128 -21.15 5.12 -9.63
CA GLU A 128 -21.09 5.73 -10.98
C GLU A 128 -21.89 4.95 -12.04
N GLY A 129 -22.51 3.81 -11.68
CA GLY A 129 -23.30 2.98 -12.58
C GLY A 129 -22.49 2.09 -13.52
N LYS A 130 -21.24 1.79 -13.19
CA LYS A 130 -20.40 0.87 -13.97
C LYS A 130 -20.84 -0.58 -13.79
N SER A 131 -20.74 -1.38 -14.87
CA SER A 131 -20.99 -2.82 -14.79
C SER A 131 -19.85 -3.55 -14.07
N GLU A 132 -20.16 -4.76 -13.57
CA GLU A 132 -19.14 -5.61 -12.94
C GLU A 132 -17.96 -5.90 -13.88
N GLU A 133 -18.21 -6.08 -15.19
CA GLU A 133 -17.17 -6.32 -16.18
C GLU A 133 -16.27 -5.09 -16.38
N GLU A 134 -16.85 -3.89 -16.36
CA GLU A 134 -16.09 -2.62 -16.45
C GLU A 134 -15.22 -2.44 -15.21
N ILE A 135 -15.77 -2.72 -14.02
CA ILE A 135 -15.06 -2.66 -12.74
C ILE A 135 -13.93 -3.68 -12.71
N ALA A 136 -14.22 -4.92 -13.11
CA ALA A 136 -13.23 -5.99 -13.14
C ALA A 136 -12.06 -5.63 -14.08
N ARG A 137 -12.36 -5.14 -15.27
CA ARG A 137 -11.36 -4.67 -16.23
C ARG A 137 -10.52 -3.55 -15.64
N TYR A 138 -11.15 -2.55 -15.06
CA TYR A 138 -10.46 -1.40 -14.45
C TYR A 138 -9.51 -1.83 -13.32
N MET A 139 -9.97 -2.70 -12.43
CA MET A 139 -9.14 -3.20 -11.33
C MET A 139 -7.97 -4.05 -11.82
N LYS A 140 -8.19 -4.87 -12.86
CA LYS A 140 -7.16 -5.71 -13.44
C LYS A 140 -6.10 -4.90 -14.17
N GLU A 141 -6.50 -3.95 -15.00
CA GLU A 141 -5.59 -3.14 -15.83
C GLU A 141 -4.85 -2.07 -15.01
N THR A 142 -5.55 -1.44 -14.07
CA THR A 142 -4.99 -0.33 -13.28
C THR A 142 -4.19 -0.82 -12.08
N TYR A 143 -4.66 -1.88 -11.41
CA TYR A 143 -4.09 -2.31 -10.13
C TYR A 143 -3.49 -3.71 -10.16
N PHE A 144 -3.61 -4.47 -11.24
CA PHE A 144 -3.14 -5.87 -11.35
C PHE A 144 -3.76 -6.80 -10.30
N THR A 145 -4.96 -6.49 -9.84
CA THR A 145 -5.68 -7.30 -8.86
C THR A 145 -6.08 -8.64 -9.49
N SER A 146 -5.96 -9.74 -8.75
CA SER A 146 -6.37 -11.07 -9.20
C SER A 146 -7.89 -11.18 -9.37
N ASP A 147 -8.34 -12.05 -10.26
CA ASP A 147 -9.76 -12.25 -10.55
C ASP A 147 -10.55 -12.65 -9.28
N GLU A 148 -9.95 -13.44 -8.38
CA GLU A 148 -10.52 -13.80 -7.09
C GLU A 148 -10.78 -12.56 -6.20
N LYS A 149 -9.80 -11.67 -6.10
CA LYS A 149 -9.90 -10.45 -5.26
C LYS A 149 -10.79 -9.39 -5.88
N ILE A 150 -10.85 -9.33 -7.21
CA ILE A 150 -11.79 -8.48 -7.93
C ILE A 150 -13.22 -8.92 -7.59
N LYS A 151 -13.55 -10.19 -7.80
CA LYS A 151 -14.88 -10.74 -7.50
C LYS A 151 -15.27 -10.49 -6.05
N LEU A 152 -14.37 -10.82 -5.11
CA LEU A 152 -14.60 -10.60 -3.68
C LEU A 152 -14.87 -9.11 -3.36
N SER A 153 -14.11 -8.20 -3.96
CA SER A 153 -14.25 -6.77 -3.67
C SER A 153 -15.53 -6.16 -4.23
N ILE A 154 -16.01 -6.63 -5.41
CA ILE A 154 -17.30 -6.23 -5.98
C ILE A 154 -18.43 -6.75 -5.09
N GLU A 155 -18.44 -8.04 -4.74
CA GLU A 155 -19.45 -8.65 -3.87
C GLU A 155 -19.57 -7.92 -2.52
N ILE A 156 -18.44 -7.53 -1.92
CA ILE A 156 -18.46 -6.77 -0.67
C ILE A 156 -19.02 -5.37 -0.89
N ALA A 157 -18.62 -4.69 -1.97
CA ALA A 157 -19.09 -3.34 -2.29
C ALA A 157 -20.60 -3.31 -2.53
N GLU A 158 -21.16 -4.28 -3.23
CA GLU A 158 -22.62 -4.42 -3.45
C GLU A 158 -23.37 -4.59 -2.14
N ARG A 159 -22.87 -5.46 -1.25
CA ARG A 159 -23.46 -5.65 0.08
C ARG A 159 -23.38 -4.40 0.95
N GLU A 160 -22.25 -3.68 0.90
CA GLU A 160 -22.09 -2.39 1.61
C GLU A 160 -23.12 -1.38 1.09
N LEU A 161 -23.28 -1.24 -0.23
CA LEU A 161 -24.26 -0.32 -0.82
C LEU A 161 -25.71 -0.71 -0.46
N GLU A 162 -26.05 -1.99 -0.50
CA GLU A 162 -27.38 -2.46 -0.09
C GLU A 162 -27.70 -2.09 1.37
N LEU A 163 -26.71 -2.15 2.26
CA LEU A 163 -26.88 -1.76 3.65
C LEU A 163 -26.97 -0.23 3.80
N LEU A 164 -26.13 0.52 3.10
CA LEU A 164 -26.10 1.98 3.16
C LEU A 164 -27.38 2.60 2.61
N HIS A 165 -27.96 2.05 1.55
CA HIS A 165 -29.26 2.52 1.00
C HIS A 165 -30.42 2.39 2.00
N LYS A 166 -30.28 1.58 3.04
CA LYS A 166 -31.28 1.45 4.13
C LYS A 166 -31.09 2.49 5.24
N LEU A 167 -30.01 3.25 5.19
CA LEU A 167 -29.62 4.24 6.17
C LEU A 167 -29.58 5.62 5.54
N ASP A 168 -30.01 6.62 6.26
CA ASP A 168 -29.80 8.03 5.89
C ASP A 168 -28.36 8.42 6.26
N TYR A 169 -27.38 7.92 5.50
CA TYR A 169 -25.95 8.13 5.82
C TYR A 169 -25.41 9.47 5.31
N GLU A 170 -26.12 10.16 4.41
CA GLU A 170 -25.71 11.46 3.88
C GLU A 170 -26.01 12.60 4.86
N GLU A 171 -27.20 12.58 5.50
CA GLU A 171 -27.63 13.60 6.45
C GLU A 171 -27.64 13.11 7.91
N GLY A 172 -27.48 11.80 8.11
CA GLY A 172 -27.39 11.17 9.41
C GLY A 172 -26.01 11.27 10.05
N TYR A 173 -25.90 10.81 11.28
CA TYR A 173 -24.59 10.63 11.93
C TYR A 173 -24.47 9.24 12.55
N SER A 174 -23.25 8.75 12.68
CA SER A 174 -22.92 7.52 13.40
C SER A 174 -22.33 7.86 14.76
N LEU A 175 -22.93 7.32 15.84
CA LEU A 175 -22.37 7.43 17.18
C LEU A 175 -21.61 6.15 17.52
N TYR A 176 -20.30 6.25 17.72
CA TYR A 176 -19.47 5.17 18.22
C TYR A 176 -19.18 5.37 19.70
N ILE A 177 -19.61 4.39 20.53
CA ILE A 177 -19.30 4.38 21.95
C ILE A 177 -18.29 3.27 22.20
N GLY A 178 -17.06 3.66 22.48
CA GLY A 178 -15.97 2.72 22.75
C GLY A 178 -15.71 2.56 24.24
N ILE A 179 -15.70 1.33 24.74
CA ILE A 179 -15.29 1.03 26.12
C ILE A 179 -13.82 0.59 26.09
N PRO A 180 -12.87 1.44 26.56
CA PRO A 180 -11.45 1.19 26.41
C PRO A 180 -10.85 0.25 27.47
N PHE A 181 -11.67 -0.36 28.33
CA PHE A 181 -11.20 -1.22 29.42
C PHE A 181 -11.25 -2.68 29.00
N CYS A 182 -10.07 -3.32 28.96
CA CYS A 182 -9.95 -4.73 28.58
C CYS A 182 -9.23 -5.55 29.67
N PRO A 183 -9.61 -6.83 29.88
CA PRO A 183 -8.88 -7.71 30.78
C PRO A 183 -7.41 -7.87 30.40
N THR A 184 -7.15 -7.99 29.08
CA THR A 184 -5.83 -8.09 28.47
C THR A 184 -5.80 -7.33 27.15
N THR A 185 -4.61 -6.97 26.67
CA THR A 185 -4.45 -6.40 25.33
C THR A 185 -4.24 -7.54 24.33
N CYS A 186 -5.11 -7.65 23.34
CA CYS A 186 -4.96 -8.61 22.25
C CYS A 186 -3.75 -8.25 21.38
N LEU A 187 -3.01 -9.26 20.90
CA LEU A 187 -1.81 -9.07 20.07
C LEU A 187 -2.04 -8.20 18.81
N TYR A 188 -3.24 -8.26 18.26
CA TYR A 188 -3.67 -7.54 17.06
C TYR A 188 -4.46 -6.26 17.36
N CYS A 189 -4.56 -5.83 18.62
CA CYS A 189 -5.40 -4.69 19.00
C CYS A 189 -4.76 -3.36 18.58
N SER A 190 -5.48 -2.58 17.77
CA SER A 190 -5.11 -1.22 17.37
C SER A 190 -5.95 -0.13 18.06
N PHE A 191 -6.91 -0.53 18.90
CA PHE A 191 -7.74 0.41 19.67
C PHE A 191 -7.05 0.85 20.95
N THR A 192 -7.46 2.01 21.46
CA THR A 192 -7.08 2.44 22.81
C THR A 192 -7.55 1.38 23.82
N SER A 193 -6.62 0.81 24.57
CA SER A 193 -6.89 -0.27 25.52
C SER A 193 -6.16 -0.03 26.83
N TYR A 194 -6.92 -0.04 27.92
CA TYR A 194 -6.41 0.09 29.28
C TYR A 194 -6.71 -1.18 30.06
N SER A 195 -5.75 -1.63 30.87
CA SER A 195 -5.95 -2.78 31.76
C SER A 195 -7.05 -2.49 32.76
N MET A 196 -8.06 -3.36 32.83
CA MET A 196 -9.12 -3.28 33.84
C MET A 196 -8.58 -3.28 35.28
N SER A 197 -7.48 -3.99 35.53
CA SER A 197 -6.86 -4.06 36.87
C SER A 197 -6.33 -2.70 37.33
N ALA A 198 -5.75 -1.92 36.41
CA ALA A 198 -5.22 -0.61 36.73
C ALA A 198 -6.30 0.47 36.90
N TRP A 199 -7.48 0.27 36.29
CA TRP A 199 -8.56 1.25 36.26
C TRP A 199 -9.81 0.85 37.04
N LYS A 200 -9.77 -0.29 37.75
CA LYS A 200 -10.92 -0.87 38.42
C LYS A 200 -11.73 0.11 39.28
N ASN A 201 -11.05 1.02 39.97
CA ASN A 201 -11.70 1.97 40.89
C ASN A 201 -12.20 3.26 40.18
N ARG A 202 -12.01 3.37 38.83
CA ARG A 202 -12.37 4.55 38.05
C ARG A 202 -13.19 4.21 36.80
N MET A 203 -13.56 2.94 36.62
CA MET A 203 -14.34 2.52 35.44
C MET A 203 -15.77 3.08 35.51
N ASP A 204 -16.34 3.22 36.72
CA ASP A 204 -17.68 3.77 36.90
C ASP A 204 -17.73 5.31 36.70
N ASP A 205 -16.58 5.99 36.73
CA ASP A 205 -16.49 7.42 36.41
C ASP A 205 -16.58 7.70 34.90
N TYR A 206 -16.27 6.69 34.09
CA TYR A 206 -16.28 6.76 32.61
C TYR A 206 -17.67 6.55 32.03
#